data_a40ef1a7019c8df64bfde4f49dcf730f
#
_entry.id   a40ef1a7019c8df64bfde4f49dcf730f
#
_cell.length_a   1.000
_cell.length_b   1.000
_cell.length_c   1.000
_cell.angle_alpha   90.00
_cell.angle_beta   90.00
_cell.angle_gamma   90.00
#
_symmetry.space_group_name_H-M   'P 1'
#
loop_
_entity.id
_entity.type
_entity.pdbx_description
1 polymer ?
#
loop_
_entity_poly.entity_id
_entity_poly.type
_entity_poly.pdbx_seq_one_letter_code
_entity_poly.pdbx_strand_id
1 'polypeptide(L)'
;MRKLNSKYPNLERSREEMDAKLAGVNAQSYLNKVGATTSWNALYTGQIYEIPVVVHVIESQDAANSNLTVTDQEIINWIARANSMYATTYGNGFYPEGSGPTGGAVIPFKLVLAKRSPSCLPTSGIVRYNGSTLPDYDSFGVAMQGADGTPDYVIKNQLAPHWPENSYFNIYVVIGFDGQQQLSYGLMGYAAFPDTYDYSYESFMKVATIKNLNDTTLTHELGHAFGLYHTFQGISYTNQTSCPSNGNCAIDGDRVCDTSPSRSMYGVTVPNNTSIDPCTGTNYNGTQYNVMNYTNSNRKFTDGQRDRAVMMMMEYRKNLLNSLAAKDLSVNIASPVSVIAGQCNPAGILHPTNNNFAIGPYKVSFGNINSISNGYDSDEAAPVYYADYANATCIRPAYYTDISTTTSTSLKVSYLNGFSQGNKFRTKVWIDYNNNGTFETSELVVNNVSASNVAASASVTLANDITAPASAVKNTYLRMRVAVDAATFGSVNLPDFGPCDQLQYGQMEDYAVRVLDALGTSDVKDNSSEAKIVYVKATNTLQLVGNRNEIFGDYQIFDMSGKLIQKGNSKTNEIQINQELPKGTYIINYSNNDKGSAKKFINN
;
A
#
# COMPACT_ATOMS: atom_id res chain seq x y z
N MET A 1 -1.80 -17.11 -14.72
CA MET A 1 -3.14 -16.65 -14.32
C MET A 1 -4.19 -17.76 -14.32
N ARG A 2 -4.61 -18.40 -15.43
CA ARG A 2 -5.56 -19.53 -15.36
C ARG A 2 -5.18 -20.60 -14.34
N LYS A 3 -3.91 -20.85 -14.16
CA LYS A 3 -3.36 -21.82 -13.22
C LYS A 3 -3.46 -21.35 -11.76
N LEU A 4 -3.27 -20.06 -11.49
CA LEU A 4 -3.52 -19.48 -10.16
C LEU A 4 -5.02 -19.49 -9.83
N ASN A 5 -5.87 -19.14 -10.79
CA ASN A 5 -7.32 -19.11 -10.61
C ASN A 5 -7.93 -20.50 -10.33
N SER A 6 -7.34 -21.59 -10.87
CA SER A 6 -7.79 -22.95 -10.55
C SER A 6 -7.41 -23.39 -9.13
N LYS A 7 -6.28 -22.87 -8.62
CA LYS A 7 -5.83 -23.11 -7.24
C LYS A 7 -6.59 -22.23 -6.24
N TYR A 8 -7.03 -21.05 -6.67
CA TYR A 8 -7.71 -20.05 -5.86
C TYR A 8 -8.97 -19.52 -6.58
N PRO A 9 -10.08 -20.28 -6.58
CA PRO A 9 -11.28 -19.96 -7.36
C PRO A 9 -11.95 -18.62 -7.00
N ASN A 10 -11.66 -18.07 -5.82
CA ASN A 10 -12.19 -16.78 -5.38
C ASN A 10 -11.32 -15.58 -5.82
N LEU A 11 -10.16 -15.81 -6.41
CA LEU A 11 -9.24 -14.77 -6.82
C LEU A 11 -9.82 -13.84 -7.91
N GLU A 12 -10.59 -14.40 -8.83
CA GLU A 12 -11.24 -13.65 -9.90
C GLU A 12 -12.39 -12.79 -9.35
N ARG A 13 -13.14 -13.32 -8.41
CA ARG A 13 -14.22 -12.60 -7.73
C ARG A 13 -13.72 -11.44 -6.87
N SER A 14 -12.65 -11.63 -6.12
CA SER A 14 -12.06 -10.54 -5.33
C SER A 14 -11.51 -9.42 -6.22
N ARG A 15 -11.01 -9.75 -7.40
CA ARG A 15 -10.59 -8.77 -8.40
C ARG A 15 -11.77 -7.99 -8.98
N GLU A 16 -12.88 -8.65 -9.28
CA GLU A 16 -14.11 -7.98 -9.73
C GLU A 16 -14.66 -7.04 -8.66
N GLU A 17 -14.67 -7.46 -7.40
CA GLU A 17 -15.08 -6.61 -6.27
C GLU A 17 -14.14 -5.41 -6.07
N MET A 18 -12.83 -5.63 -6.23
CA MET A 18 -11.81 -4.59 -6.18
C MET A 18 -12.00 -3.57 -7.31
N ASP A 19 -12.20 -4.05 -8.52
CA ASP A 19 -12.39 -3.19 -9.69
C ASP A 19 -13.73 -2.46 -9.64
N ALA A 20 -14.79 -3.09 -9.12
CA ALA A 20 -16.07 -2.43 -8.87
C ALA A 20 -15.95 -1.30 -7.83
N LYS A 21 -15.14 -1.49 -6.80
CA LYS A 21 -14.82 -0.40 -5.84
C LYS A 21 -14.06 0.75 -6.50
N LEU A 22 -13.15 0.45 -7.40
CA LEU A 22 -12.37 1.46 -8.12
C LEU A 22 -13.18 2.14 -9.23
N ALA A 23 -14.07 1.44 -9.92
CA ALA A 23 -14.94 2.00 -10.98
C ALA A 23 -15.90 3.08 -10.44
N GLY A 24 -16.33 2.98 -9.19
CA GLY A 24 -17.13 4.02 -8.50
C GLY A 24 -16.31 5.18 -7.94
N VAL A 25 -14.99 5.09 -7.99
CA VAL A 25 -14.06 6.06 -7.42
C VAL A 25 -13.36 6.76 -8.58
N ASN A 26 -13.87 7.94 -8.97
CA ASN A 26 -13.02 8.80 -9.79
C ASN A 26 -11.79 9.22 -8.96
N ALA A 27 -10.68 9.50 -9.62
CA ALA A 27 -9.45 9.90 -8.97
C ALA A 27 -9.68 11.04 -7.94
N GLN A 28 -10.60 11.96 -8.22
CA GLN A 28 -10.93 13.07 -7.33
C GLN A 28 -11.62 12.62 -6.04
N SER A 29 -12.52 11.61 -6.09
CA SER A 29 -13.16 11.12 -4.87
C SER A 29 -12.20 10.35 -3.96
N TYR A 30 -11.21 9.69 -4.53
CA TYR A 30 -10.15 9.05 -3.77
C TYR A 30 -9.21 10.08 -3.12
N LEU A 31 -8.84 11.11 -3.87
CA LEU A 31 -8.08 12.25 -3.37
C LEU A 31 -8.77 12.94 -2.18
N ASN A 32 -10.08 13.11 -2.28
CA ASN A 32 -10.88 13.67 -1.19
C ASN A 32 -10.85 12.77 0.07
N LYS A 33 -10.85 11.44 -0.09
CA LYS A 33 -10.73 10.49 1.03
C LYS A 33 -9.38 10.55 1.73
N VAL A 34 -8.30 10.83 1.01
CA VAL A 34 -6.95 10.93 1.59
C VAL A 34 -6.57 12.36 1.97
N GLY A 35 -7.53 13.30 1.93
CA GLY A 35 -7.32 14.71 2.32
C GLY A 35 -6.56 15.54 1.30
N ALA A 36 -6.40 15.05 0.07
CA ALA A 36 -5.76 15.79 -1.01
C ALA A 36 -6.81 16.55 -1.83
N THR A 37 -6.55 17.81 -2.16
CA THR A 37 -7.51 18.72 -2.81
C THR A 37 -7.32 18.84 -4.33
N THR A 38 -6.43 18.06 -4.93
CA THR A 38 -5.98 18.23 -6.32
C THR A 38 -5.93 16.91 -7.08
N SER A 39 -5.84 16.97 -8.40
CA SER A 39 -5.81 15.81 -9.32
C SER A 39 -4.68 14.82 -9.04
N TRP A 40 -4.74 13.60 -9.59
CA TRP A 40 -3.68 12.58 -9.51
C TRP A 40 -2.28 13.08 -9.86
N ASN A 41 -2.18 14.01 -10.81
CA ASN A 41 -0.91 14.68 -11.11
C ASN A 41 -0.34 15.43 -9.92
N ALA A 42 -1.15 15.76 -8.93
CA ALA A 42 -0.72 16.42 -7.70
C ALA A 42 -0.46 15.45 -6.55
N LEU A 43 -0.98 14.23 -6.58
CA LEU A 43 -0.45 13.14 -5.73
C LEU A 43 0.96 12.75 -6.15
N TYR A 44 1.26 12.82 -7.43
CA TYR A 44 2.62 12.70 -7.95
C TYR A 44 3.33 14.05 -7.88
N THR A 45 3.60 14.53 -6.69
CA THR A 45 4.40 15.74 -6.41
C THR A 45 5.91 15.49 -6.56
N GLY A 46 6.32 14.42 -7.25
CA GLY A 46 7.71 13.96 -7.27
C GLY A 46 8.09 13.11 -6.06
N GLN A 47 7.15 12.80 -5.16
CA GLN A 47 7.40 11.90 -4.03
C GLN A 47 7.58 10.47 -4.54
N ILE A 48 8.70 9.85 -4.19
CA ILE A 48 8.97 8.43 -4.42
C ILE A 48 8.73 7.68 -3.12
N TYR A 49 7.88 6.65 -3.17
CA TYR A 49 7.60 5.77 -2.05
C TYR A 49 8.59 4.62 -2.05
N GLU A 50 9.31 4.45 -0.95
CA GLU A 50 10.19 3.29 -0.76
C GLU A 50 9.37 2.09 -0.33
N ILE A 51 9.53 0.98 -1.04
CA ILE A 51 8.92 -0.32 -0.74
C ILE A 51 10.03 -1.21 -0.19
N PRO A 52 10.01 -1.54 1.11
CA PRO A 52 10.96 -2.48 1.67
C PRO A 52 10.75 -3.86 1.08
N VAL A 53 11.79 -4.44 0.49
CA VAL A 53 11.78 -5.80 -0.02
C VAL A 53 12.72 -6.69 0.76
N VAL A 54 12.31 -7.93 0.97
CA VAL A 54 13.19 -9.01 1.41
C VAL A 54 13.24 -10.08 0.34
N VAL A 55 14.45 -10.51 -0.01
CA VAL A 55 14.70 -11.54 -1.02
C VAL A 55 15.08 -12.83 -0.31
N HIS A 56 14.19 -13.82 -0.38
CA HIS A 56 14.39 -15.17 0.13
C HIS A 56 14.98 -16.03 -1.00
N VAL A 57 16.25 -16.34 -0.92
CA VAL A 57 16.94 -17.15 -1.95
C VAL A 57 16.89 -18.62 -1.53
N ILE A 58 16.16 -19.42 -2.26
CA ILE A 58 16.02 -20.86 -2.01
C ILE A 58 17.04 -21.58 -2.90
N GLU A 59 18.17 -21.94 -2.32
CA GLU A 59 19.32 -22.49 -3.04
C GLU A 59 19.23 -23.99 -3.15
N SER A 60 19.66 -24.53 -4.30
CA SER A 60 19.94 -25.96 -4.46
C SER A 60 21.41 -26.24 -4.12
N GLN A 61 21.66 -27.31 -3.41
CA GLN A 61 23.00 -27.81 -3.14
C GLN A 61 23.43 -28.93 -4.13
N ASP A 62 22.54 -29.30 -5.06
CA ASP A 62 22.87 -30.24 -6.10
C ASP A 62 23.87 -29.63 -7.10
N ALA A 63 24.97 -30.37 -7.37
CA ALA A 63 25.99 -29.92 -8.30
C ALA A 63 25.45 -29.68 -9.73
N ALA A 64 24.38 -30.38 -10.13
CA ALA A 64 23.70 -30.17 -11.41
C ALA A 64 23.08 -28.74 -11.51
N ASN A 65 22.76 -28.12 -10.39
CA ASN A 65 22.17 -26.78 -10.30
C ASN A 65 23.19 -25.68 -10.00
N SER A 66 24.50 -25.96 -10.06
CA SER A 66 25.56 -25.02 -9.71
C SER A 66 25.54 -23.72 -10.52
N ASN A 67 24.99 -23.74 -11.73
CA ASN A 67 24.79 -22.57 -12.59
C ASN A 67 23.58 -21.71 -12.19
N LEU A 68 22.74 -22.17 -11.25
CA LEU A 68 21.54 -21.50 -10.77
C LEU A 68 21.80 -20.74 -9.45
N THR A 69 23.05 -20.66 -9.00
CA THR A 69 23.42 -19.85 -7.85
C THR A 69 23.46 -18.36 -8.21
N VAL A 70 23.07 -17.50 -7.28
CA VAL A 70 23.11 -16.03 -7.43
C VAL A 70 23.86 -15.40 -6.29
N THR A 71 24.64 -14.36 -6.60
CA THR A 71 25.34 -13.54 -5.60
C THR A 71 24.46 -12.40 -5.10
N ASP A 72 24.79 -11.84 -3.95
CA ASP A 72 24.09 -10.66 -3.44
C ASP A 72 24.22 -9.47 -4.39
N GLN A 73 25.37 -9.32 -5.05
CA GLN A 73 25.57 -8.25 -6.02
C GLN A 73 24.68 -8.39 -7.26
N GLU A 74 24.45 -9.60 -7.74
CA GLU A 74 23.51 -9.86 -8.85
C GLU A 74 22.08 -9.50 -8.44
N ILE A 75 21.67 -9.82 -7.20
CA ILE A 75 20.36 -9.45 -6.65
C ILE A 75 20.24 -7.92 -6.52
N ILE A 76 21.25 -7.25 -5.98
CA ILE A 76 21.28 -5.77 -5.87
C ILE A 76 21.13 -5.13 -7.25
N ASN A 77 21.86 -5.63 -8.26
CA ASN A 77 21.80 -5.12 -9.63
C ASN A 77 20.41 -5.39 -10.26
N TRP A 78 19.81 -6.54 -9.96
CA TRP A 78 18.47 -6.89 -10.43
C TRP A 78 17.38 -5.95 -9.86
N ILE A 79 17.41 -5.65 -8.56
CA ILE A 79 16.53 -4.66 -7.94
C ILE A 79 16.78 -3.25 -8.52
N ALA A 80 18.04 -2.87 -8.71
CA ALA A 80 18.39 -1.57 -9.30
C ALA A 80 17.86 -1.44 -10.75
N ARG A 81 17.89 -2.53 -11.52
CA ARG A 81 17.31 -2.58 -12.87
C ARG A 81 15.80 -2.34 -12.84
N ALA A 82 15.04 -3.02 -11.96
CA ALA A 82 13.63 -2.78 -11.81
C ALA A 82 13.32 -1.32 -11.42
N ASN A 83 14.08 -0.77 -10.48
CA ASN A 83 13.95 0.63 -10.07
C ASN A 83 14.21 1.61 -11.22
N SER A 84 15.19 1.33 -12.09
CA SER A 84 15.44 2.18 -13.26
C SER A 84 14.28 2.14 -14.25
N MET A 85 13.53 1.04 -14.31
CA MET A 85 12.31 0.93 -15.11
C MET A 85 11.17 1.79 -14.55
N TYR A 86 10.94 1.72 -13.27
CA TYR A 86 9.93 2.57 -12.62
C TYR A 86 10.27 4.06 -12.71
N ALA A 87 11.56 4.40 -12.61
CA ALA A 87 12.04 5.78 -12.71
C ALA A 87 12.21 6.28 -14.16
N THR A 88 11.97 5.45 -15.17
CA THR A 88 12.21 5.75 -16.60
C THR A 88 13.65 6.21 -16.91
N THR A 89 14.62 5.71 -16.14
CA THR A 89 16.04 6.12 -16.25
C THR A 89 16.92 5.10 -16.97
N TYR A 90 16.33 4.27 -17.82
CA TYR A 90 17.08 3.30 -18.61
C TYR A 90 18.10 3.96 -19.53
N GLY A 91 19.24 3.31 -19.65
CA GLY A 91 20.20 3.62 -20.70
C GLY A 91 19.64 3.36 -22.12
N ASN A 92 20.15 4.09 -23.08
CA ASN A 92 19.71 4.11 -24.49
C ASN A 92 19.68 2.74 -25.20
N GLY A 93 20.34 1.69 -24.66
CA GLY A 93 20.35 0.35 -25.26
C GLY A 93 19.04 -0.44 -25.17
N PHE A 94 18.09 0.04 -24.38
CA PHE A 94 16.80 -0.63 -24.18
C PHE A 94 15.66 -0.14 -25.08
N TYR A 95 15.88 0.93 -25.84
CA TYR A 95 14.90 1.43 -26.79
C TYR A 95 15.41 1.15 -28.21
N PRO A 96 14.82 0.19 -28.95
CA PRO A 96 15.36 -0.27 -30.23
C PRO A 96 15.51 0.79 -31.31
N GLU A 97 14.87 1.92 -31.16
CA GLU A 97 14.78 2.93 -32.21
C GLU A 97 15.49 4.26 -31.86
N GLY A 98 16.46 4.26 -30.95
CA GLY A 98 17.22 5.47 -30.59
C GLY A 98 16.39 6.60 -29.97
N SER A 99 15.10 6.34 -29.81
CA SER A 99 14.16 7.21 -29.12
C SER A 99 14.34 7.05 -27.62
N GLY A 100 15.40 7.43 -27.02
CA GLY A 100 15.71 7.35 -25.58
C GLY A 100 14.53 7.17 -24.62
N PRO A 101 14.69 7.31 -23.34
CA PRO A 101 13.65 7.05 -22.32
C PRO A 101 12.46 8.02 -22.39
N THR A 102 12.28 8.71 -23.48
CA THR A 102 11.19 9.63 -23.70
C THR A 102 9.90 8.87 -23.87
N GLY A 103 9.04 8.90 -22.87
CA GLY A 103 7.67 8.51 -23.05
C GLY A 103 7.24 7.25 -22.34
N GLY A 104 7.58 7.11 -21.09
CA GLY A 104 6.86 6.26 -20.15
C GLY A 104 6.52 7.06 -18.91
N ALA A 105 5.47 6.69 -18.23
CA ALA A 105 5.14 7.27 -16.95
C ALA A 105 6.12 6.75 -15.88
N VAL A 106 6.55 7.63 -14.99
CA VAL A 106 7.26 7.24 -13.78
C VAL A 106 6.26 6.56 -12.84
N ILE A 107 6.55 5.33 -12.44
CA ILE A 107 5.86 4.68 -11.33
C ILE A 107 6.56 5.12 -10.04
N PRO A 108 5.90 5.81 -9.12
CA PRO A 108 6.56 6.47 -7.98
C PRO A 108 6.92 5.49 -6.85
N PHE A 109 7.36 4.28 -7.21
CA PHE A 109 7.78 3.25 -6.27
C PHE A 109 9.25 2.92 -6.47
N LYS A 110 9.96 2.74 -5.37
CA LYS A 110 11.36 2.33 -5.33
C LYS A 110 11.51 1.14 -4.41
N LEU A 111 11.92 0.03 -4.96
CA LEU A 111 12.26 -1.17 -4.19
C LEU A 111 13.55 -0.91 -3.42
N VAL A 112 13.52 -1.13 -2.12
CA VAL A 112 14.69 -0.95 -1.25
C VAL A 112 14.87 -2.24 -0.45
N LEU A 113 16.03 -2.88 -0.57
CA LEU A 113 16.35 -4.03 0.29
C LEU A 113 16.21 -3.64 1.75
N ALA A 114 15.53 -4.47 2.53
CA ALA A 114 15.27 -4.22 3.94
C ALA A 114 16.58 -4.02 4.70
N LYS A 115 16.60 -3.06 5.60
CA LYS A 115 17.74 -2.74 6.47
C LYS A 115 17.50 -3.14 7.92
N ARG A 116 16.24 -3.40 8.28
CA ARG A 116 15.79 -3.89 9.59
C ARG A 116 15.09 -5.23 9.38
N SER A 117 15.45 -6.22 10.16
CA SER A 117 14.70 -7.48 10.23
C SER A 117 13.44 -7.33 11.08
N PRO A 118 12.50 -8.30 11.05
CA PRO A 118 11.34 -8.31 11.95
C PRO A 118 11.73 -8.27 13.45
N SER A 119 12.87 -8.87 13.80
CA SER A 119 13.43 -8.82 15.16
C SER A 119 14.29 -7.59 15.45
N CYS A 120 14.16 -6.53 14.66
CA CYS A 120 14.85 -5.26 14.86
C CYS A 120 16.38 -5.33 14.77
N LEU A 121 16.92 -6.30 14.06
CA LEU A 121 18.36 -6.44 13.80
C LEU A 121 18.74 -5.88 12.42
N PRO A 122 19.99 -5.45 12.23
CA PRO A 122 20.48 -5.08 10.90
C PRO A 122 20.37 -6.26 9.93
N THR A 123 20.02 -5.98 8.67
CA THR A 123 19.96 -7.00 7.62
C THR A 123 20.39 -6.43 6.28
N SER A 124 20.85 -7.29 5.37
CA SER A 124 21.06 -6.95 3.96
C SER A 124 19.76 -6.97 3.13
N GLY A 125 18.65 -7.47 3.70
CA GLY A 125 17.41 -7.74 2.97
C GLY A 125 17.49 -8.96 2.06
N ILE A 126 18.57 -9.75 2.12
CA ILE A 126 18.76 -11.00 1.37
C ILE A 126 18.97 -12.13 2.39
N VAL A 127 18.12 -13.13 2.33
CA VAL A 127 18.17 -14.28 3.24
C VAL A 127 18.28 -15.56 2.40
N ARG A 128 19.22 -16.45 2.76
CA ARG A 128 19.51 -17.68 2.00
C ARG A 128 19.07 -18.91 2.75
N TYR A 129 18.48 -19.83 2.03
CA TYR A 129 17.94 -21.08 2.57
C TYR A 129 18.39 -22.27 1.73
N ASN A 130 18.65 -23.38 2.37
CA ASN A 130 19.01 -24.64 1.69
C ASN A 130 17.75 -25.38 1.23
N GLY A 131 17.34 -25.17 -0.01
CA GLY A 131 16.18 -25.80 -0.65
C GLY A 131 16.31 -27.30 -0.82
N SER A 132 17.54 -27.84 -0.90
CA SER A 132 17.79 -29.29 -1.00
C SER A 132 17.29 -30.10 0.20
N THR A 133 16.91 -29.42 1.29
CA THR A 133 16.26 -30.07 2.43
C THR A 133 14.78 -30.39 2.19
N LEU A 134 14.21 -29.82 1.12
CA LEU A 134 12.81 -30.04 0.76
C LEU A 134 12.69 -31.14 -0.31
N PRO A 135 11.68 -32.01 -0.20
CA PRO A 135 11.44 -33.03 -1.19
C PRO A 135 11.28 -32.44 -2.60
N ASP A 136 11.91 -33.07 -3.58
CA ASP A 136 11.77 -32.79 -5.02
C ASP A 136 12.24 -31.41 -5.48
N TYR A 137 12.73 -30.55 -4.56
CA TYR A 137 13.14 -29.19 -4.91
C TYR A 137 14.31 -29.16 -5.92
N ASP A 138 15.37 -29.94 -5.67
CA ASP A 138 16.55 -29.95 -6.54
C ASP A 138 16.24 -30.40 -7.97
N SER A 139 15.28 -31.31 -8.13
CA SER A 139 14.91 -31.85 -9.43
C SER A 139 13.88 -31.04 -10.19
N PHE A 140 12.94 -30.40 -9.45
CA PHE A 140 11.75 -29.79 -10.08
C PHE A 140 11.52 -28.33 -9.68
N GLY A 141 12.17 -27.83 -8.63
CA GLY A 141 11.90 -26.50 -8.09
C GLY A 141 10.52 -26.41 -7.43
N VAL A 142 9.77 -25.35 -7.75
CA VAL A 142 8.43 -25.09 -7.20
C VAL A 142 7.35 -25.74 -8.04
N ALA A 143 6.47 -26.51 -7.40
CA ALA A 143 5.29 -27.09 -8.03
C ALA A 143 4.17 -26.06 -8.18
N MET A 144 3.76 -25.76 -9.42
CA MET A 144 2.68 -24.80 -9.68
C MET A 144 1.31 -25.46 -9.82
N GLN A 145 1.22 -26.71 -10.31
CA GLN A 145 -0.07 -27.31 -10.68
C GLN A 145 -0.16 -28.82 -10.46
N GLY A 146 0.15 -29.29 -9.26
CA GLY A 146 0.10 -30.74 -8.99
C GLY A 146 1.12 -31.52 -9.81
N ALA A 147 2.09 -30.82 -10.39
CA ALA A 147 3.30 -31.36 -10.99
C ALA A 147 4.27 -31.73 -9.88
N ASP A 148 5.32 -32.46 -10.29
CA ASP A 148 6.44 -32.75 -9.42
C ASP A 148 7.10 -31.44 -8.95
N GLY A 149 7.64 -31.43 -7.74
CA GLY A 149 8.29 -30.27 -7.13
C GLY A 149 7.76 -29.94 -5.73
N THR A 150 8.38 -28.98 -5.09
CA THR A 150 7.98 -28.50 -3.76
C THR A 150 6.88 -27.44 -3.88
N PRO A 151 5.70 -27.63 -3.28
CA PRO A 151 4.67 -26.58 -3.25
C PRO A 151 5.18 -25.31 -2.56
N ASP A 152 4.77 -24.13 -3.05
CA ASP A 152 5.14 -22.82 -2.51
C ASP A 152 4.83 -22.68 -1.00
N TYR A 153 3.66 -23.19 -0.55
CA TYR A 153 3.30 -23.17 0.86
C TYR A 153 4.23 -24.03 1.73
N VAL A 154 4.83 -25.09 1.19
CA VAL A 154 5.81 -25.91 1.92
C VAL A 154 7.09 -25.11 2.13
N ILE A 155 7.56 -24.37 1.10
CA ILE A 155 8.72 -23.49 1.21
C ILE A 155 8.47 -22.46 2.32
N LYS A 156 7.33 -21.79 2.29
CA LYS A 156 6.98 -20.73 3.25
C LYS A 156 6.81 -21.26 4.69
N ASN A 157 6.16 -22.40 4.85
CA ASN A 157 5.83 -22.90 6.18
C ASN A 157 6.95 -23.72 6.84
N GLN A 158 7.84 -24.33 6.05
CA GLN A 158 8.84 -25.26 6.59
C GLN A 158 10.27 -24.76 6.48
N LEU A 159 10.59 -23.85 5.54
CA LEU A 159 11.96 -23.45 5.27
C LEU A 159 12.18 -21.95 5.38
N ALA A 160 11.39 -21.16 4.68
CA ALA A 160 11.60 -19.74 4.47
C ALA A 160 10.31 -18.94 4.78
N PRO A 161 9.94 -18.79 6.05
CA PRO A 161 8.73 -18.05 6.40
C PRO A 161 8.81 -16.61 5.87
N HIS A 162 7.69 -16.11 5.37
CA HIS A 162 7.60 -14.73 4.93
C HIS A 162 7.81 -13.78 6.11
N TRP A 163 8.43 -12.65 5.84
CA TRP A 163 8.49 -11.56 6.79
C TRP A 163 7.16 -10.79 6.79
N PRO A 164 6.86 -10.07 7.90
CA PRO A 164 5.58 -9.39 8.07
C PRO A 164 5.14 -8.58 6.85
N GLU A 165 4.01 -8.94 6.27
CA GLU A 165 3.55 -8.44 4.96
C GLU A 165 3.17 -6.96 4.97
N ASN A 166 2.75 -6.43 6.13
CA ASN A 166 2.49 -5.00 6.31
C ASN A 166 3.78 -4.16 6.24
N SER A 167 4.93 -4.78 6.39
CA SER A 167 6.21 -4.09 6.52
C SER A 167 7.22 -4.46 5.44
N TYR A 168 7.05 -5.60 4.78
CA TYR A 168 7.94 -6.11 3.75
C TYR A 168 7.17 -6.64 2.55
N PHE A 169 7.70 -6.42 1.36
CA PHE A 169 7.32 -7.20 0.19
C PHE A 169 8.28 -8.39 0.07
N ASN A 170 7.76 -9.60 0.14
CA ASN A 170 8.55 -10.84 0.11
C ASN A 170 8.78 -11.28 -1.34
N ILE A 171 10.03 -11.47 -1.73
CA ILE A 171 10.42 -11.98 -3.05
C ILE A 171 11.16 -13.29 -2.85
N TYR A 172 10.60 -14.39 -3.33
CA TYR A 172 11.23 -15.71 -3.32
C TYR A 172 11.96 -15.96 -4.63
N VAL A 173 13.24 -16.19 -4.56
CA VAL A 173 14.08 -16.57 -5.72
C VAL A 173 14.30 -18.06 -5.69
N VAL A 174 13.83 -18.76 -6.73
CA VAL A 174 13.80 -20.21 -6.82
C VAL A 174 14.52 -20.71 -8.08
N ILE A 175 14.99 -21.95 -8.06
CA ILE A 175 15.75 -22.53 -9.19
C ILE A 175 14.88 -22.74 -10.44
N GLY A 176 13.57 -22.97 -10.28
CA GLY A 176 12.66 -23.22 -11.40
C GLY A 176 11.25 -23.53 -10.94
N PHE A 177 10.38 -23.77 -11.91
CA PHE A 177 8.98 -24.17 -11.72
C PHE A 177 8.67 -25.41 -12.54
N ASP A 178 7.94 -26.41 -11.97
CA ASP A 178 7.47 -27.61 -12.65
C ASP A 178 8.59 -28.35 -13.44
N GLY A 179 9.81 -28.45 -12.89
CA GLY A 179 10.97 -29.04 -13.51
C GLY A 179 11.65 -28.23 -14.63
N GLN A 180 11.18 -26.97 -14.84
CA GLN A 180 11.76 -26.10 -15.86
C GLN A 180 12.81 -25.15 -15.21
N GLN A 181 14.01 -25.67 -15.04
CA GLN A 181 15.14 -24.96 -14.40
C GLN A 181 16.01 -24.17 -15.41
N GLN A 182 15.76 -24.31 -16.71
CA GLN A 182 16.54 -23.66 -17.76
C GLN A 182 16.42 -22.11 -17.66
N LEU A 183 17.52 -21.43 -18.01
CA LEU A 183 17.63 -19.97 -17.90
C LEU A 183 16.85 -19.20 -18.99
N SER A 184 16.31 -19.87 -20.01
CA SER A 184 15.80 -19.20 -21.21
C SER A 184 14.32 -19.39 -21.51
N TYR A 185 13.60 -20.29 -20.83
CA TYR A 185 12.18 -20.54 -21.09
C TYR A 185 11.41 -21.07 -19.90
N GLY A 186 10.08 -21.20 -20.06
CA GLY A 186 9.15 -21.62 -19.03
C GLY A 186 8.59 -20.44 -18.23
N LEU A 187 7.95 -20.74 -17.11
CA LEU A 187 7.49 -19.71 -16.18
C LEU A 187 8.69 -19.01 -15.55
N MET A 188 8.73 -17.69 -15.64
CA MET A 188 9.83 -16.88 -15.12
C MET A 188 9.55 -16.33 -13.73
N GLY A 189 8.28 -16.12 -13.41
CA GLY A 189 7.84 -15.65 -12.11
C GLY A 189 6.33 -15.50 -12.05
N TYR A 190 5.84 -15.13 -10.87
CA TYR A 190 4.47 -14.70 -10.64
C TYR A 190 4.39 -13.80 -9.42
N ALA A 191 3.39 -12.93 -9.39
CA ALA A 191 2.98 -12.18 -8.22
C ALA A 191 1.47 -12.15 -8.11
N ALA A 192 0.96 -12.03 -6.90
CA ALA A 192 -0.45 -11.82 -6.65
C ALA A 192 -0.83 -10.34 -6.76
N PHE A 193 -2.08 -10.09 -7.12
CA PHE A 193 -2.68 -8.75 -7.08
C PHE A 193 -2.82 -8.26 -5.63
N PRO A 194 -2.90 -6.94 -5.40
CA PRO A 194 -3.17 -6.37 -4.08
C PRO A 194 -4.64 -6.55 -3.72
N ASP A 195 -5.10 -7.79 -3.64
CA ASP A 195 -6.45 -8.10 -3.21
C ASP A 195 -6.51 -8.40 -1.70
N THR A 196 -7.71 -8.71 -1.22
CA THR A 196 -8.03 -8.86 0.19
C THR A 196 -7.71 -10.25 0.75
N TYR A 197 -7.00 -11.10 0.01
CA TYR A 197 -6.72 -12.48 0.40
C TYR A 197 -5.23 -12.73 0.61
N ASP A 198 -4.90 -13.70 1.44
CA ASP A 198 -3.63 -14.09 2.06
C ASP A 198 -2.36 -14.23 1.18
N TYR A 199 -2.40 -13.94 -0.10
CA TYR A 199 -1.27 -14.26 -0.99
C TYR A 199 -0.75 -13.05 -1.76
N SER A 200 -1.08 -11.86 -1.30
CA SER A 200 -0.97 -10.65 -2.10
C SER A 200 0.31 -9.85 -1.91
N TYR A 201 1.19 -10.22 -0.99
CA TYR A 201 2.37 -9.43 -0.63
C TYR A 201 3.68 -10.13 -0.99
N GLU A 202 3.63 -11.07 -1.91
CA GLU A 202 4.79 -11.85 -2.31
C GLU A 202 4.87 -12.05 -3.82
N SER A 203 6.06 -12.36 -4.28
CA SER A 203 6.31 -12.88 -5.62
C SER A 203 7.31 -14.03 -5.58
N PHE A 204 7.15 -14.98 -6.49
CA PHE A 204 8.12 -16.03 -6.76
C PHE A 204 8.79 -15.78 -8.10
N MET A 205 10.12 -15.74 -8.11
CA MET A 205 10.92 -15.38 -9.26
C MET A 205 11.96 -16.47 -9.54
N LYS A 206 12.10 -16.86 -10.79
CA LYS A 206 13.12 -17.81 -11.22
C LYS A 206 14.50 -17.16 -11.23
N VAL A 207 15.54 -17.86 -10.80
CA VAL A 207 16.94 -17.41 -10.88
C VAL A 207 17.30 -16.86 -12.26
N ALA A 208 16.72 -17.42 -13.32
CA ALA A 208 16.91 -16.96 -14.69
C ALA A 208 16.68 -15.46 -14.89
N THR A 209 15.74 -14.84 -14.15
CA THR A 209 15.40 -13.42 -14.24
C THR A 209 16.53 -12.53 -13.71
N ILE A 210 17.34 -13.06 -12.80
CA ILE A 210 18.52 -12.36 -12.26
C ILE A 210 19.70 -12.50 -13.23
N LYS A 211 19.95 -13.72 -13.72
CA LYS A 211 21.05 -14.05 -14.62
C LYS A 211 20.96 -13.38 -15.98
N ASN A 212 19.75 -13.17 -16.50
CA ASN A 212 19.52 -12.46 -17.74
C ASN A 212 19.46 -10.94 -17.48
N LEU A 213 20.51 -10.22 -17.86
CA LEU A 213 20.63 -8.77 -17.63
C LEU A 213 19.58 -7.93 -18.39
N ASN A 214 18.95 -8.51 -19.40
CA ASN A 214 17.87 -7.85 -20.16
C ASN A 214 16.46 -8.25 -19.69
N ASP A 215 16.35 -9.08 -18.67
CA ASP A 215 15.08 -9.55 -18.16
C ASP A 215 14.31 -8.43 -17.45
N THR A 216 13.01 -8.37 -17.69
CA THR A 216 12.09 -7.36 -17.16
C THR A 216 10.96 -7.99 -16.33
N THR A 217 11.05 -9.28 -16.08
CA THR A 217 9.98 -10.04 -15.41
C THR A 217 9.70 -9.51 -14.02
N LEU A 218 10.73 -9.14 -13.22
CA LEU A 218 10.48 -8.55 -11.90
C LEU A 218 9.59 -7.32 -11.98
N THR A 219 9.88 -6.42 -12.92
CA THR A 219 9.08 -5.19 -13.09
C THR A 219 7.65 -5.51 -13.55
N HIS A 220 7.48 -6.52 -14.39
CA HIS A 220 6.19 -7.00 -14.87
C HIS A 220 5.37 -7.62 -13.72
N GLU A 221 5.94 -8.56 -12.98
CA GLU A 221 5.26 -9.23 -11.87
C GLU A 221 4.90 -8.25 -10.74
N LEU A 222 5.80 -7.33 -10.42
CA LEU A 222 5.47 -6.28 -9.46
C LEU A 222 4.44 -5.29 -10.01
N GLY A 223 4.33 -5.12 -11.34
CA GLY A 223 3.18 -4.44 -11.94
C GLY A 223 1.86 -5.09 -11.53
N HIS A 224 1.77 -6.42 -11.55
CA HIS A 224 0.61 -7.16 -11.02
C HIS A 224 0.44 -6.94 -9.51
N ALA A 225 1.54 -6.97 -8.76
CA ALA A 225 1.51 -6.67 -7.33
C ALA A 225 1.06 -5.24 -7.01
N PHE A 226 1.15 -4.33 -7.98
CA PHE A 226 0.62 -2.96 -7.90
C PHE A 226 -0.77 -2.81 -8.55
N GLY A 227 -1.42 -3.93 -8.93
CA GLY A 227 -2.79 -3.94 -9.45
C GLY A 227 -2.93 -3.73 -10.95
N LEU A 228 -1.86 -3.83 -11.72
CA LEU A 228 -1.89 -3.69 -13.18
C LEU A 228 -2.22 -5.02 -13.86
N TYR A 229 -3.13 -4.99 -14.82
CA TYR A 229 -3.45 -6.12 -15.69
C TYR A 229 -2.56 -6.16 -16.92
N HIS A 230 -2.54 -7.29 -17.62
CA HIS A 230 -1.93 -7.36 -18.94
C HIS A 230 -2.65 -6.45 -19.93
N THR A 231 -1.92 -5.84 -20.86
CA THR A 231 -2.53 -5.03 -21.94
C THR A 231 -3.43 -5.85 -22.89
N PHE A 232 -3.30 -7.18 -22.84
CA PHE A 232 -4.16 -8.14 -23.55
C PHE A 232 -5.16 -8.84 -22.63
N GLN A 233 -5.50 -8.24 -21.48
CA GLN A 233 -6.42 -8.82 -20.49
C GLN A 233 -7.76 -9.23 -21.15
N GLY A 234 -8.24 -10.43 -20.78
CA GLY A 234 -9.42 -11.05 -21.37
C GLY A 234 -9.13 -11.96 -22.55
N ILE A 235 -7.92 -11.94 -23.11
CA ILE A 235 -7.46 -12.80 -24.19
C ILE A 235 -6.35 -13.72 -23.68
N SER A 236 -6.30 -14.96 -24.17
CA SER A 236 -5.18 -15.87 -23.87
C SER A 236 -3.87 -15.30 -24.42
N TYR A 237 -2.79 -15.40 -23.66
CA TYR A 237 -1.46 -14.96 -24.09
C TYR A 237 -0.94 -15.68 -25.35
N THR A 238 -1.47 -16.86 -25.65
CA THR A 238 -1.15 -17.61 -26.88
C THR A 238 -2.04 -17.25 -28.05
N ASN A 239 -3.13 -16.48 -27.82
CA ASN A 239 -4.00 -16.00 -28.88
C ASN A 239 -3.49 -14.68 -29.44
N GLN A 240 -2.86 -14.73 -30.59
CA GLN A 240 -2.27 -13.57 -31.26
C GLN A 240 -3.17 -13.01 -32.38
N THR A 241 -4.41 -13.47 -32.46
CA THR A 241 -5.35 -13.05 -33.53
C THR A 241 -6.48 -12.17 -33.04
N SER A 242 -6.86 -12.29 -31.77
CA SER A 242 -7.95 -11.52 -31.17
C SER A 242 -7.43 -10.31 -30.39
N CYS A 243 -8.23 -9.27 -30.35
CA CYS A 243 -7.99 -8.07 -29.53
C CYS A 243 -8.83 -8.11 -28.27
N PRO A 244 -8.35 -7.57 -27.13
CA PRO A 244 -9.16 -7.45 -25.93
C PRO A 244 -10.30 -6.48 -26.15
N SER A 245 -11.41 -6.67 -25.41
CA SER A 245 -12.50 -5.70 -25.36
C SER A 245 -11.98 -4.37 -24.78
N ASN A 246 -12.44 -3.27 -25.34
CA ASN A 246 -12.13 -1.91 -24.86
C ASN A 246 -13.30 -0.95 -25.06
N GLY A 247 -14.53 -1.47 -25.07
CA GLY A 247 -15.74 -0.66 -25.25
C GLY A 247 -15.97 0.32 -24.10
N ASN A 248 -15.64 -0.09 -22.89
CA ASN A 248 -15.57 0.77 -21.72
C ASN A 248 -14.25 0.50 -21.00
N CYS A 249 -13.23 1.30 -21.29
CA CYS A 249 -11.89 1.12 -20.77
C CYS A 249 -11.77 1.11 -19.22
N ALA A 250 -12.77 1.61 -18.50
CA ALA A 250 -12.78 1.59 -17.04
C ALA A 250 -13.08 0.20 -16.45
N ILE A 251 -13.71 -0.69 -17.23
CA ILE A 251 -14.12 -2.03 -16.80
C ILE A 251 -13.69 -3.15 -17.77
N ASP A 252 -13.30 -2.80 -18.99
CA ASP A 252 -12.85 -3.74 -20.02
C ASP A 252 -11.31 -3.77 -20.10
N GLY A 253 -10.78 -4.83 -20.68
CA GLY A 253 -9.36 -4.97 -20.96
C GLY A 253 -8.51 -4.87 -19.69
N ASP A 254 -7.45 -4.07 -19.75
CA ASP A 254 -6.55 -3.84 -18.61
C ASP A 254 -7.07 -2.77 -17.62
N ARG A 255 -8.26 -2.22 -17.90
CA ARG A 255 -8.96 -1.21 -17.07
C ARG A 255 -8.18 0.09 -16.89
N VAL A 256 -7.46 0.46 -17.92
CA VAL A 256 -6.68 1.69 -18.02
C VAL A 256 -6.97 2.36 -19.36
N CYS A 257 -7.59 3.54 -19.33
CA CYS A 257 -8.14 4.16 -20.53
C CYS A 257 -7.10 4.74 -21.50
N ASP A 258 -5.90 5.03 -21.05
CA ASP A 258 -4.82 5.51 -21.91
C ASP A 258 -3.89 4.39 -22.42
N THR A 259 -4.18 3.14 -22.05
CA THR A 259 -3.52 1.97 -22.60
C THR A 259 -4.31 1.46 -23.78
N SER A 260 -3.74 1.49 -24.98
CA SER A 260 -4.38 0.92 -26.16
C SER A 260 -4.56 -0.59 -26.01
N PRO A 261 -5.72 -1.16 -26.38
CA PRO A 261 -5.90 -2.59 -26.42
C PRO A 261 -4.84 -3.21 -27.33
N SER A 262 -4.14 -4.20 -26.84
CA SER A 262 -3.02 -4.82 -27.56
C SER A 262 -3.13 -6.33 -27.50
N ARG A 263 -2.70 -6.99 -28.57
CA ARG A 263 -2.50 -8.44 -28.56
C ARG A 263 -1.32 -8.82 -27.69
N SER A 264 -1.31 -10.05 -27.20
CA SER A 264 -0.10 -10.61 -26.60
C SER A 264 1.06 -10.62 -27.60
N MET A 265 2.21 -10.15 -27.18
CA MET A 265 3.46 -10.17 -27.95
C MET A 265 4.30 -11.41 -27.64
N TYR A 266 3.74 -12.41 -26.95
CA TYR A 266 4.45 -13.64 -26.59
C TYR A 266 4.95 -14.38 -27.83
N GLY A 267 6.27 -14.53 -27.95
CA GLY A 267 6.90 -15.24 -29.08
C GLY A 267 6.83 -14.50 -30.43
N VAL A 268 6.41 -13.23 -30.44
CA VAL A 268 6.31 -12.40 -31.64
C VAL A 268 7.51 -11.45 -31.73
N THR A 269 8.00 -11.21 -32.95
CA THR A 269 8.95 -10.11 -33.19
C THR A 269 8.23 -8.79 -32.91
N VAL A 270 8.82 -7.97 -32.06
CA VAL A 270 8.23 -6.68 -31.65
C VAL A 270 8.07 -5.77 -32.88
N PRO A 271 6.85 -5.30 -33.17
CA PRO A 271 6.62 -4.41 -34.32
C PRO A 271 7.32 -3.05 -34.17
N ASN A 272 7.60 -2.38 -35.29
CA ASN A 272 8.09 -1.02 -35.28
C ASN A 272 6.99 -0.03 -34.89
N ASN A 273 7.37 1.16 -34.45
CA ASN A 273 6.43 2.23 -34.09
C ASN A 273 5.47 2.61 -35.22
N THR A 274 5.93 2.53 -36.47
CA THR A 274 5.17 2.84 -37.69
C THR A 274 4.32 1.68 -38.20
N SER A 275 4.46 0.48 -37.63
CA SER A 275 3.60 -0.65 -37.95
C SER A 275 2.17 -0.38 -37.46
N ILE A 276 1.19 -0.88 -38.20
CA ILE A 276 -0.22 -0.77 -37.81
C ILE A 276 -0.52 -1.78 -36.73
N ASP A 277 -1.02 -1.31 -35.60
CA ASP A 277 -1.56 -2.15 -34.54
C ASP A 277 -2.93 -2.70 -35.00
N PRO A 278 -3.10 -4.01 -35.12
CA PRO A 278 -4.33 -4.61 -35.60
C PRO A 278 -5.52 -4.42 -34.65
N CYS A 279 -5.30 -4.01 -33.41
CA CYS A 279 -6.38 -3.75 -32.45
C CYS A 279 -6.91 -2.32 -32.50
N THR A 280 -6.10 -1.38 -32.93
CA THR A 280 -6.49 0.04 -33.01
C THR A 280 -6.65 0.53 -34.44
N GLY A 281 -6.04 -0.14 -35.42
CA GLY A 281 -5.97 0.33 -36.81
C GLY A 281 -5.02 1.53 -36.99
N THR A 282 -4.31 1.93 -35.97
CA THR A 282 -3.32 3.04 -35.98
C THR A 282 -1.91 2.51 -35.74
N ASN A 283 -0.90 3.37 -35.88
CA ASN A 283 0.46 3.00 -35.59
C ASN A 283 0.63 2.66 -34.10
N TYR A 284 1.52 1.72 -33.79
CA TYR A 284 1.82 1.31 -32.41
C TYR A 284 2.31 2.47 -31.53
N ASN A 285 3.14 3.36 -32.03
CA ASN A 285 3.64 4.55 -31.33
C ASN A 285 4.24 4.28 -29.94
N GLY A 286 4.84 3.12 -29.78
CA GLY A 286 5.48 2.70 -28.52
C GLY A 286 4.58 1.89 -27.58
N THR A 287 3.31 1.63 -27.91
CA THR A 287 2.41 0.80 -27.08
C THR A 287 2.86 -0.66 -26.99
N GLN A 288 3.53 -1.17 -28.02
CA GLN A 288 4.12 -2.50 -28.05
C GLN A 288 5.24 -2.72 -27.01
N TYR A 289 5.76 -1.65 -26.43
CA TYR A 289 6.80 -1.71 -25.38
C TYR A 289 6.23 -1.64 -23.96
N ASN A 290 4.92 -1.76 -23.79
CA ASN A 290 4.31 -1.71 -22.47
C ASN A 290 4.82 -2.86 -21.58
N VAL A 291 5.19 -2.55 -20.33
CA VAL A 291 5.73 -3.52 -19.38
C VAL A 291 4.74 -4.64 -19.11
N MET A 292 3.43 -4.35 -19.16
CA MET A 292 2.39 -5.34 -18.89
C MET A 292 2.01 -6.17 -20.13
N ASN A 293 2.79 -6.13 -21.22
CA ASN A 293 2.70 -7.08 -22.33
C ASN A 293 3.84 -8.13 -22.26
N TYR A 294 3.75 -9.20 -23.02
CA TYR A 294 4.76 -10.25 -23.08
C TYR A 294 5.74 -10.01 -24.23
N THR A 295 6.63 -9.05 -24.07
CA THR A 295 7.69 -8.77 -25.04
C THR A 295 9.07 -8.79 -24.39
N ASN A 296 10.11 -9.11 -25.14
CA ASN A 296 11.49 -8.98 -24.67
C ASN A 296 11.99 -7.53 -24.67
N SER A 297 11.12 -6.59 -25.02
CA SER A 297 11.45 -5.17 -25.15
C SER A 297 10.56 -4.27 -24.27
N ASN A 298 9.98 -4.82 -23.20
CA ASN A 298 9.13 -4.11 -22.26
C ASN A 298 9.87 -2.99 -21.56
N ARG A 299 9.36 -1.75 -21.63
CA ARG A 299 10.08 -0.59 -21.11
C ARG A 299 9.17 0.53 -20.58
N LYS A 300 7.88 0.52 -20.88
CA LYS A 300 7.01 1.67 -20.64
C LYS A 300 5.79 1.31 -19.81
N PHE A 301 5.41 2.23 -18.96
CA PHE A 301 4.08 2.32 -18.36
C PHE A 301 3.38 3.55 -18.93
N THR A 302 2.04 3.56 -18.88
CA THR A 302 1.23 4.74 -19.19
C THR A 302 0.95 5.57 -17.93
N ASP A 303 0.48 6.80 -18.10
CA ASP A 303 0.06 7.65 -16.96
C ASP A 303 -1.11 7.01 -16.19
N GLY A 304 -2.07 6.42 -16.90
CA GLY A 304 -3.18 5.71 -16.28
C GLY A 304 -2.74 4.45 -15.52
N GLN A 305 -1.73 3.72 -16.02
CA GLN A 305 -1.14 2.60 -15.27
C GLN A 305 -0.46 3.09 -13.98
N ARG A 306 0.27 4.21 -14.02
CA ARG A 306 0.79 4.85 -12.80
C ARG A 306 -0.32 5.17 -11.81
N ASP A 307 -1.36 5.84 -12.30
CA ASP A 307 -2.46 6.32 -11.46
C ASP A 307 -3.21 5.13 -10.82
N ARG A 308 -3.44 4.06 -11.60
CA ARG A 308 -4.01 2.82 -11.09
C ARG A 308 -3.10 2.17 -10.04
N ALA A 309 -1.80 2.04 -10.32
CA ALA A 309 -0.84 1.44 -9.39
C ALA A 309 -0.78 2.21 -8.05
N VAL A 310 -0.76 3.55 -8.10
CA VAL A 310 -0.80 4.39 -6.89
C VAL A 310 -2.09 4.20 -6.11
N MET A 311 -3.25 4.20 -6.78
CA MET A 311 -4.54 3.93 -6.12
C MET A 311 -4.55 2.59 -5.40
N MET A 312 -4.12 1.54 -6.09
CA MET A 312 -4.10 0.19 -5.56
C MET A 312 -3.20 0.06 -4.34
N MET A 313 -2.01 0.65 -4.40
CA MET A 313 -1.08 0.65 -3.28
C MET A 313 -1.62 1.45 -2.08
N MET A 314 -2.23 2.60 -2.32
CA MET A 314 -2.80 3.42 -1.24
C MET A 314 -4.05 2.77 -0.61
N GLU A 315 -4.85 2.06 -1.38
CA GLU A 315 -6.05 1.39 -0.86
C GLU A 315 -5.72 0.07 -0.16
N TYR A 316 -4.82 -0.74 -0.72
CA TYR A 316 -4.62 -2.12 -0.28
C TYR A 316 -3.28 -2.37 0.41
N ARG A 317 -2.24 -1.53 0.17
CA ARG A 317 -0.88 -1.74 0.69
C ARG A 317 -0.26 -0.48 1.32
N LYS A 318 -1.08 0.44 1.80
CA LYS A 318 -0.60 1.68 2.43
C LYS A 318 0.36 1.42 3.59
N ASN A 319 0.16 0.35 4.34
CA ASN A 319 1.02 -0.02 5.45
C ASN A 319 2.45 -0.32 4.96
N LEU A 320 2.59 -1.02 3.84
CA LEU A 320 3.89 -1.30 3.22
C LEU A 320 4.60 0.00 2.80
N LEU A 321 3.86 0.98 2.26
CA LEU A 321 4.43 2.28 1.87
C LEU A 321 4.87 3.12 3.08
N ASN A 322 4.30 2.88 4.24
CA ASN A 322 4.64 3.55 5.50
C ASN A 322 5.66 2.77 6.34
N SER A 323 6.09 1.61 5.87
CA SER A 323 7.02 0.74 6.61
C SER A 323 8.36 1.41 6.88
N LEU A 324 8.90 1.14 8.06
CA LEU A 324 10.21 1.60 8.51
C LEU A 324 11.34 0.62 8.17
N ALA A 325 11.01 -0.52 7.57
CA ALA A 325 11.96 -1.61 7.32
C ALA A 325 13.09 -1.24 6.35
N ALA A 326 12.87 -0.25 5.46
CA ALA A 326 13.90 0.30 4.58
C ALA A 326 14.82 1.34 5.24
N LYS A 327 14.55 1.76 6.48
CA LYS A 327 15.33 2.78 7.18
C LYS A 327 16.47 2.16 8.00
N ASP A 328 17.63 2.80 8.01
CA ASP A 328 18.75 2.37 8.83
C ASP A 328 18.39 2.38 10.33
N LEU A 329 18.92 1.44 11.11
CA LEU A 329 18.66 1.37 12.55
C LEU A 329 19.15 2.61 13.31
N SER A 330 20.14 3.32 12.78
CA SER A 330 20.61 4.60 13.34
C SER A 330 19.58 5.71 13.26
N VAL A 331 18.58 5.58 12.39
CA VAL A 331 17.49 6.54 12.30
C VAL A 331 16.55 6.32 13.47
N ASN A 332 16.60 7.20 14.45
CA ASN A 332 15.65 7.18 15.58
C ASN A 332 14.28 7.66 15.06
N ILE A 333 13.31 6.75 15.04
CA ILE A 333 11.93 7.05 14.65
C ILE A 333 11.12 7.11 15.94
N ALA A 334 11.13 8.27 16.59
CA ALA A 334 10.26 8.51 17.73
C ALA A 334 8.80 8.49 17.25
N SER A 335 7.97 7.66 17.86
CA SER A 335 6.53 7.72 17.64
C SER A 335 5.98 8.99 18.29
N PRO A 336 5.24 9.84 17.56
CA PRO A 336 4.57 10.98 18.18
C PRO A 336 3.36 10.56 19.01
N VAL A 337 2.99 9.27 18.96
CA VAL A 337 1.80 8.72 19.61
C VAL A 337 2.20 8.06 20.91
N SER A 338 1.52 8.42 21.99
CA SER A 338 1.59 7.76 23.28
C SER A 338 0.18 7.54 23.78
N VAL A 339 -0.22 6.29 23.95
CA VAL A 339 -1.51 5.88 24.53
C VAL A 339 -1.29 5.22 25.88
N ILE A 340 -2.23 5.37 26.79
CA ILE A 340 -2.22 4.64 28.05
C ILE A 340 -2.32 3.14 27.77
N ALA A 341 -1.63 2.32 28.54
CA ALA A 341 -1.73 0.86 28.45
C ALA A 341 -3.18 0.44 28.73
N GLY A 342 -3.70 -0.45 27.88
CA GLY A 342 -5.02 -1.02 28.12
C GLY A 342 -5.02 -1.90 29.38
N GLN A 343 -6.17 -1.98 30.04
CA GLN A 343 -6.41 -2.78 31.23
C GLN A 343 -5.98 -4.24 31.04
N CYS A 344 -6.05 -4.75 29.84
CA CYS A 344 -5.76 -6.13 29.51
C CYS A 344 -5.24 -6.26 28.07
N ASN A 345 -4.39 -7.26 27.87
CA ASN A 345 -4.03 -7.79 26.56
C ASN A 345 -4.62 -9.19 26.46
N PRO A 346 -5.59 -9.42 25.57
CA PRO A 346 -6.17 -10.76 25.40
C PRO A 346 -5.08 -11.80 25.09
N ALA A 347 -5.06 -12.90 25.81
CA ALA A 347 -4.02 -13.91 25.73
C ALA A 347 -4.50 -15.15 24.98
N GLY A 348 -4.53 -15.08 23.64
CA GLY A 348 -4.88 -16.22 22.79
C GLY A 348 -6.37 -16.34 22.49
N ILE A 349 -6.73 -17.45 21.86
CA ILE A 349 -8.12 -17.84 21.53
C ILE A 349 -8.45 -19.19 22.14
N LEU A 350 -9.75 -19.50 22.25
CA LEU A 350 -10.20 -20.75 22.83
C LEU A 350 -10.02 -21.97 21.92
N HIS A 351 -9.93 -21.75 20.60
CA HIS A 351 -9.76 -22.80 19.60
C HIS A 351 -8.48 -22.62 18.76
N PRO A 352 -7.29 -22.70 19.35
CA PRO A 352 -6.02 -22.39 18.66
C PRO A 352 -5.62 -23.38 17.56
N THR A 353 -6.21 -24.58 17.54
CA THR A 353 -5.90 -25.61 16.53
C THR A 353 -6.51 -25.33 15.16
N ASN A 354 -7.37 -24.32 15.06
CA ASN A 354 -8.04 -23.92 13.82
C ASN A 354 -7.46 -22.64 13.22
N ASN A 355 -6.16 -22.44 13.33
CA ASN A 355 -5.43 -21.24 12.88
C ASN A 355 -5.53 -20.95 11.38
N ASN A 356 -6.13 -21.85 10.59
CA ASN A 356 -6.28 -21.68 9.14
C ASN A 356 -7.46 -20.79 8.75
N PHE A 357 -8.20 -20.25 9.70
CA PHE A 357 -9.46 -19.56 9.39
C PHE A 357 -9.34 -18.05 9.23
N ALA A 358 -8.22 -17.44 9.63
CA ALA A 358 -8.00 -15.99 9.54
C ALA A 358 -9.23 -15.17 9.98
N ILE A 359 -9.84 -15.54 11.12
CA ILE A 359 -10.99 -14.85 11.68
C ILE A 359 -10.49 -13.65 12.47
N GLY A 360 -10.92 -12.48 12.09
CA GLY A 360 -10.53 -11.24 12.77
C GLY A 360 -10.77 -10.02 11.88
N PRO A 361 -10.43 -8.81 12.33
CA PRO A 361 -10.36 -7.66 11.46
C PRO A 361 -9.27 -7.92 10.43
N TYR A 362 -9.57 -7.98 9.14
CA TYR A 362 -8.52 -8.04 8.14
C TYR A 362 -8.20 -6.68 7.53
N LYS A 363 -9.14 -5.73 7.61
CA LYS A 363 -8.89 -4.32 7.25
C LYS A 363 -9.68 -3.42 8.18
N VAL A 364 -8.99 -2.43 8.77
CA VAL A 364 -9.60 -1.36 9.54
C VAL A 364 -9.29 -0.03 8.86
N SER A 365 -10.34 0.72 8.49
CA SER A 365 -10.21 2.06 7.92
C SER A 365 -10.98 3.04 8.79
N PHE A 366 -10.28 4.04 9.35
CA PHE A 366 -10.87 5.08 10.19
C PHE A 366 -10.06 6.37 10.07
N GLY A 367 -10.59 7.35 9.38
CA GLY A 367 -9.84 8.57 9.08
C GLY A 367 -8.50 8.27 8.40
N ASN A 368 -7.38 8.54 9.07
CA ASN A 368 -6.03 8.27 8.57
C ASN A 368 -5.59 6.80 8.74
N ILE A 369 -6.28 6.04 9.59
CA ILE A 369 -6.00 4.61 9.74
C ILE A 369 -6.46 3.89 8.48
N ASN A 370 -5.58 3.11 7.87
CA ASN A 370 -5.88 2.14 6.83
C ASN A 370 -4.95 0.95 7.05
N SER A 371 -5.35 0.07 7.95
CA SER A 371 -4.59 -1.09 8.40
C SER A 371 -5.13 -2.36 7.78
N ILE A 372 -4.25 -3.25 7.33
CA ILE A 372 -4.57 -4.55 6.78
C ILE A 372 -3.81 -5.60 7.58
N SER A 373 -4.51 -6.54 8.20
CA SER A 373 -3.93 -7.62 9.02
C SER A 373 -4.39 -9.01 8.60
N ASN A 374 -5.33 -9.12 7.65
CA ASN A 374 -5.85 -10.41 7.14
C ASN A 374 -6.44 -11.33 8.22
N GLY A 375 -6.97 -10.77 9.33
CA GLY A 375 -7.51 -11.54 10.46
C GLY A 375 -6.45 -12.13 11.39
N TYR A 376 -5.17 -11.78 11.20
CA TYR A 376 -4.06 -12.06 12.10
C TYR A 376 -3.00 -10.97 11.94
N ASP A 377 -2.11 -10.84 12.90
CA ASP A 377 -1.02 -9.89 12.78
C ASP A 377 0.04 -10.40 11.80
N SER A 378 0.16 -9.75 10.65
CA SER A 378 1.18 -10.07 9.66
C SER A 378 2.59 -9.62 10.06
N ASP A 379 2.74 -8.89 11.17
CA ASP A 379 4.04 -8.56 11.75
C ASP A 379 4.65 -9.75 12.53
N GLU A 380 3.91 -10.85 12.67
CA GLU A 380 4.33 -12.04 13.39
C GLU A 380 4.38 -13.27 12.48
N ALA A 381 5.29 -14.19 12.77
CA ALA A 381 5.45 -15.43 12.01
C ALA A 381 4.33 -16.46 12.25
N ALA A 382 3.45 -16.22 13.22
CA ALA A 382 2.32 -17.06 13.56
C ALA A 382 1.07 -16.18 13.80
N PRO A 383 -0.14 -16.73 13.70
CA PRO A 383 -1.36 -15.98 13.99
C PRO A 383 -1.29 -15.34 15.37
N VAL A 384 -1.51 -14.03 15.42
CA VAL A 384 -1.54 -13.24 16.65
C VAL A 384 -2.99 -12.87 16.93
N TYR A 385 -3.45 -13.24 18.10
CA TYR A 385 -4.86 -13.02 18.50
C TYR A 385 -5.11 -11.63 19.06
N TYR A 386 -4.03 -10.92 19.34
CA TYR A 386 -4.03 -9.53 19.76
C TYR A 386 -2.85 -8.79 19.14
N ALA A 387 -3.12 -7.70 18.44
CA ALA A 387 -2.12 -6.84 17.85
C ALA A 387 -2.25 -5.40 18.38
N ASP A 388 -1.16 -4.84 18.91
CA ASP A 388 -1.11 -3.43 19.33
C ASP A 388 -0.53 -2.55 18.22
N TYR A 389 -1.40 -1.98 17.39
CA TYR A 389 -1.03 -1.01 16.36
C TYR A 389 -1.05 0.45 16.87
N ALA A 390 -1.49 0.68 18.11
CA ALA A 390 -1.41 2.02 18.72
C ALA A 390 0.02 2.42 19.02
N ASN A 391 0.93 1.45 19.19
CA ASN A 391 2.35 1.67 19.45
C ASN A 391 3.19 1.40 18.19
N ALA A 392 4.22 2.24 17.97
CA ALA A 392 5.18 2.00 16.92
C ALA A 392 6.11 0.83 17.29
N THR A 393 6.48 0.05 16.26
CA THR A 393 7.59 -0.91 16.35
C THR A 393 8.79 -0.38 15.57
N CYS A 394 9.90 -1.11 15.55
CA CYS A 394 11.06 -0.69 14.75
C CYS A 394 10.83 -0.78 13.23
N ILE A 395 9.80 -1.52 12.81
CA ILE A 395 9.46 -1.71 11.40
C ILE A 395 8.13 -1.05 11.01
N ARG A 396 7.34 -0.63 11.98
CA ARG A 396 5.99 -0.11 11.75
C ARG A 396 5.73 1.15 12.58
N PRO A 397 5.24 2.26 11.97
CA PRO A 397 4.77 3.41 12.73
C PRO A 397 3.49 3.07 13.53
N ALA A 398 3.19 3.86 14.54
CA ALA A 398 1.89 3.79 15.20
C ALA A 398 0.77 4.19 14.24
N TYR A 399 -0.36 3.49 14.30
CA TYR A 399 -1.56 3.84 13.53
C TYR A 399 -2.50 4.69 14.38
N TYR A 400 -2.78 5.90 13.89
CA TYR A 400 -3.66 6.84 14.58
C TYR A 400 -4.51 7.67 13.62
N THR A 401 -5.60 8.20 14.17
CA THR A 401 -6.45 9.18 13.46
C THR A 401 -6.97 10.25 14.40
N ASP A 402 -7.35 11.40 13.83
CA ASP A 402 -8.06 12.46 14.52
C ASP A 402 -9.56 12.35 14.24
N ILE A 403 -10.38 12.54 15.27
CA ILE A 403 -11.85 12.58 15.19
C ILE A 403 -12.38 13.82 15.91
N SER A 404 -13.65 14.13 15.68
CA SER A 404 -14.29 15.33 16.20
C SER A 404 -15.48 15.00 17.11
N THR A 405 -15.83 15.95 17.99
CA THR A 405 -17.07 15.92 18.78
C THR A 405 -18.29 16.46 18.03
N THR A 406 -18.10 17.01 16.82
CA THR A 406 -19.17 17.68 16.05
C THR A 406 -19.39 17.10 14.66
N THR A 407 -18.40 16.41 14.12
CA THR A 407 -18.47 15.78 12.80
C THR A 407 -18.16 14.30 12.92
N SER A 408 -18.95 13.46 12.25
CA SER A 408 -18.70 12.02 12.22
C SER A 408 -17.53 11.68 11.29
N THR A 409 -16.80 10.64 11.67
CA THR A 409 -15.78 10.00 10.85
C THR A 409 -16.21 8.56 10.59
N SER A 410 -16.17 8.11 9.34
CA SER A 410 -16.59 6.75 8.99
C SER A 410 -15.53 5.74 9.40
N LEU A 411 -15.90 4.84 10.31
CA LEU A 411 -15.14 3.65 10.69
C LEU A 411 -15.63 2.47 9.85
N LYS A 412 -14.71 1.79 9.18
CA LYS A 412 -14.99 0.56 8.43
C LYS A 412 -14.14 -0.57 8.98
N VAL A 413 -14.79 -1.66 9.35
CA VAL A 413 -14.14 -2.90 9.77
C VAL A 413 -14.53 -3.97 8.76
N SER A 414 -13.54 -4.49 8.05
CA SER A 414 -13.73 -5.61 7.13
C SER A 414 -13.25 -6.89 7.79
N TYR A 415 -13.95 -7.98 7.54
CA TYR A 415 -13.61 -9.31 8.01
C TYR A 415 -13.95 -10.37 6.96
N LEU A 416 -13.31 -11.52 7.05
CA LEU A 416 -13.45 -12.66 6.15
C LEU A 416 -14.03 -13.85 6.91
N ASN A 417 -14.94 -14.58 6.29
CA ASN A 417 -15.30 -15.91 6.79
C ASN A 417 -14.31 -16.96 6.27
N GLY A 418 -13.28 -17.25 7.04
CA GLY A 418 -12.31 -18.30 6.72
C GLY A 418 -12.82 -19.73 6.92
N PHE A 419 -14.01 -19.93 7.49
CA PHE A 419 -14.60 -21.26 7.63
C PHE A 419 -15.10 -21.81 6.30
N SER A 420 -15.16 -23.12 6.19
CA SER A 420 -15.70 -23.85 5.02
C SER A 420 -17.24 -23.80 4.90
N GLN A 421 -17.92 -23.16 5.85
CA GLN A 421 -19.37 -23.03 5.91
C GLN A 421 -19.79 -21.60 6.28
N GLY A 422 -21.06 -21.25 6.01
CA GLY A 422 -21.60 -19.95 6.37
C GLY A 422 -21.75 -19.78 7.89
N ASN A 423 -21.26 -18.65 8.43
CA ASN A 423 -21.33 -18.31 9.85
C ASN A 423 -21.72 -16.86 10.05
N LYS A 424 -22.26 -16.53 11.24
CA LYS A 424 -22.40 -15.14 11.68
C LYS A 424 -21.16 -14.69 12.41
N PHE A 425 -20.88 -13.39 12.31
CA PHE A 425 -19.74 -12.73 12.94
C PHE A 425 -20.20 -11.61 13.86
N ARG A 426 -19.46 -11.42 14.94
CA ARG A 426 -19.65 -10.32 15.88
C ARG A 426 -18.48 -9.38 15.78
N THR A 427 -18.79 -8.08 15.60
CA THR A 427 -17.81 -6.99 15.56
C THR A 427 -18.10 -6.05 16.70
N LYS A 428 -17.09 -5.76 17.51
CA LYS A 428 -17.17 -4.77 18.59
C LYS A 428 -16.01 -3.78 18.49
N VAL A 429 -16.29 -2.52 18.80
CA VAL A 429 -15.26 -1.48 18.86
C VAL A 429 -15.48 -0.64 20.11
N TRP A 430 -14.42 -0.42 20.85
CA TRP A 430 -14.38 0.46 22.04
C TRP A 430 -13.40 1.60 21.79
N ILE A 431 -13.68 2.77 22.36
CA ILE A 431 -12.74 3.89 22.43
C ILE A 431 -12.72 4.37 23.87
N ASP A 432 -11.56 4.30 24.51
CA ASP A 432 -11.30 4.76 25.89
C ASP A 432 -11.37 6.31 25.94
N TYR A 433 -12.59 6.85 25.93
CA TYR A 433 -12.82 8.28 25.83
C TYR A 433 -12.41 9.06 27.08
N ASN A 434 -12.39 8.43 28.24
CA ASN A 434 -11.99 9.04 29.49
C ASN A 434 -10.48 8.86 29.78
N ASN A 435 -9.77 8.10 28.93
CA ASN A 435 -8.33 7.86 28.98
C ASN A 435 -7.88 7.26 30.32
N ASN A 436 -8.64 6.30 30.88
CA ASN A 436 -8.31 5.63 32.13
C ASN A 436 -7.70 4.23 31.92
N GLY A 437 -7.57 3.78 30.67
CA GLY A 437 -7.06 2.46 30.29
C GLY A 437 -8.08 1.33 30.38
N THR A 438 -9.30 1.59 30.82
CA THR A 438 -10.41 0.65 30.94
C THR A 438 -11.43 0.90 29.83
N PHE A 439 -11.97 -0.14 29.24
CA PHE A 439 -13.05 -0.02 28.25
C PHE A 439 -14.39 -0.25 28.92
N GLU A 440 -15.11 0.81 29.24
CA GLU A 440 -16.43 0.74 29.85
C GLU A 440 -17.53 0.49 28.81
N THR A 441 -18.72 0.09 29.29
CA THR A 441 -19.89 -0.12 28.42
C THR A 441 -20.30 1.16 27.67
N SER A 442 -20.10 2.32 28.26
CA SER A 442 -20.36 3.64 27.66
C SER A 442 -19.41 3.98 26.50
N GLU A 443 -18.32 3.26 26.38
CA GLU A 443 -17.26 3.45 25.39
C GLU A 443 -17.33 2.42 24.24
N LEU A 444 -18.30 1.52 24.30
CA LEU A 444 -18.61 0.58 23.22
C LEU A 444 -19.30 1.33 22.07
N VAL A 445 -18.54 1.71 21.04
CA VAL A 445 -19.05 2.51 19.92
C VAL A 445 -19.60 1.69 18.77
N VAL A 446 -19.23 0.41 18.67
CA VAL A 446 -19.80 -0.56 17.73
C VAL A 446 -20.07 -1.86 18.46
N ASN A 447 -21.32 -2.37 18.31
CA ASN A 447 -21.74 -3.69 18.77
C ASN A 447 -22.65 -4.27 17.71
N ASN A 448 -22.09 -5.08 16.83
CA ASN A 448 -22.83 -5.63 15.69
C ASN A 448 -22.67 -7.14 15.58
N VAL A 449 -23.75 -7.81 15.21
CA VAL A 449 -23.74 -9.20 14.76
C VAL A 449 -24.31 -9.23 13.35
N SER A 450 -23.63 -9.90 12.41
CA SER A 450 -24.10 -9.98 11.03
C SER A 450 -25.54 -10.52 10.97
N ALA A 451 -26.41 -9.85 10.21
CA ALA A 451 -27.83 -10.18 10.14
C ALA A 451 -28.08 -11.60 9.56
N SER A 452 -27.25 -11.98 8.59
CA SER A 452 -27.27 -13.30 7.95
C SER A 452 -25.91 -13.99 8.08
N ASN A 453 -25.87 -15.28 7.74
CA ASN A 453 -24.61 -15.99 7.61
C ASN A 453 -23.79 -15.39 6.47
N VAL A 454 -22.54 -15.12 6.75
CA VAL A 454 -21.53 -14.79 5.73
C VAL A 454 -21.10 -16.11 5.09
N ALA A 455 -21.15 -16.19 3.77
CA ALA A 455 -20.78 -17.41 3.05
C ALA A 455 -19.30 -17.77 3.28
N ALA A 456 -18.94 -19.04 3.10
CA ALA A 456 -17.54 -19.48 3.15
C ALA A 456 -16.67 -18.62 2.23
N SER A 457 -15.51 -18.23 2.71
CA SER A 457 -14.53 -17.39 1.98
C SER A 457 -15.08 -16.05 1.47
N ALA A 458 -16.21 -15.58 1.99
CA ALA A 458 -16.74 -14.27 1.67
C ALA A 458 -16.25 -13.21 2.67
N SER A 459 -16.01 -12.02 2.16
CA SER A 459 -15.67 -10.84 2.98
C SER A 459 -16.89 -9.95 3.22
N VAL A 460 -16.90 -9.28 4.36
CA VAL A 460 -17.91 -8.29 4.72
C VAL A 460 -17.22 -7.05 5.25
N THR A 461 -17.74 -5.88 4.90
CA THR A 461 -17.32 -4.60 5.48
C THR A 461 -18.49 -4.00 6.26
N LEU A 462 -18.32 -3.85 7.56
CA LEU A 462 -19.22 -3.10 8.43
C LEU A 462 -18.78 -1.63 8.42
N ALA A 463 -19.71 -0.71 8.19
CA ALA A 463 -19.47 0.72 8.25
C ALA A 463 -20.32 1.37 9.35
N ASN A 464 -19.70 2.22 10.15
CA ASN A 464 -20.34 3.00 11.21
C ASN A 464 -19.74 4.41 11.23
N ASP A 465 -20.58 5.41 11.39
CA ASP A 465 -20.14 6.79 11.55
C ASP A 465 -19.97 7.10 13.04
N ILE A 466 -18.75 7.46 13.43
CA ILE A 466 -18.37 7.70 14.82
C ILE A 466 -18.20 9.21 15.05
N THR A 467 -18.90 9.73 16.05
CA THR A 467 -18.70 11.08 16.59
C THR A 467 -18.29 10.93 18.05
N ALA A 468 -17.21 11.56 18.45
CA ALA A 468 -16.76 11.49 19.84
C ALA A 468 -17.75 12.21 20.78
N PRO A 469 -18.01 11.70 21.99
CA PRO A 469 -18.83 12.42 22.96
C PRO A 469 -18.14 13.72 23.41
N ALA A 470 -18.94 14.72 23.76
CA ALA A 470 -18.42 16.02 24.23
C ALA A 470 -17.55 15.89 25.49
N SER A 471 -17.78 14.86 26.29
CA SER A 471 -17.06 14.53 27.52
C SER A 471 -15.71 13.84 27.28
N ALA A 472 -15.38 13.43 26.04
CA ALA A 472 -14.14 12.76 25.73
C ALA A 472 -12.92 13.63 26.09
N VAL A 473 -11.86 12.98 26.57
CA VAL A 473 -10.56 13.63 26.77
C VAL A 473 -10.03 14.08 25.39
N LYS A 474 -9.59 15.33 25.32
CA LYS A 474 -9.20 15.97 24.06
C LYS A 474 -7.70 16.16 23.96
N ASN A 475 -7.22 16.30 22.71
CA ASN A 475 -5.82 16.61 22.37
C ASN A 475 -4.80 15.59 22.90
N THR A 476 -5.27 14.42 23.31
CA THR A 476 -4.48 13.29 23.77
C THR A 476 -4.83 12.05 22.94
N TYR A 477 -3.88 11.17 22.71
CA TYR A 477 -4.14 9.89 22.03
C TYR A 477 -4.80 8.91 22.99
N LEU A 478 -5.98 8.44 22.61
CA LEU A 478 -6.82 7.50 23.32
C LEU A 478 -6.70 6.14 22.66
N ARG A 479 -6.85 5.07 23.43
CA ARG A 479 -6.83 3.71 22.89
C ARG A 479 -8.19 3.35 22.29
N MET A 480 -8.15 2.80 21.08
CA MET A 480 -9.32 2.19 20.42
C MET A 480 -9.03 0.70 20.24
N ARG A 481 -9.97 -0.15 20.62
CA ARG A 481 -9.91 -1.60 20.42
C ARG A 481 -10.97 -2.04 19.42
N VAL A 482 -10.54 -2.76 18.39
CA VAL A 482 -11.40 -3.39 17.38
C VAL A 482 -11.32 -4.89 17.54
N ALA A 483 -12.46 -5.57 17.62
CA ALA A 483 -12.53 -7.02 17.76
C ALA A 483 -13.52 -7.60 16.77
N VAL A 484 -13.14 -8.69 16.14
CA VAL A 484 -14.04 -9.52 15.32
C VAL A 484 -13.88 -10.98 15.72
N ASP A 485 -15.00 -11.65 15.96
CA ASP A 485 -15.05 -13.08 16.27
C ASP A 485 -16.26 -13.73 15.61
N ALA A 486 -16.25 -15.04 15.48
CA ALA A 486 -17.41 -15.80 15.06
C ALA A 486 -18.53 -15.69 16.12
N ALA A 487 -19.75 -15.39 15.67
CA ALA A 487 -20.95 -15.42 16.52
C ALA A 487 -21.67 -16.76 16.44
N THR A 488 -21.43 -17.54 15.38
CA THR A 488 -21.92 -18.92 15.25
C THR A 488 -20.83 -19.82 14.69
N PHE A 489 -20.89 -21.09 14.99
CA PHE A 489 -20.16 -22.15 14.32
C PHE A 489 -21.21 -23.19 13.83
N GLY A 490 -21.50 -23.13 12.52
CA GLY A 490 -22.66 -23.83 11.96
C GLY A 490 -23.96 -23.34 12.60
N SER A 491 -24.71 -24.25 13.20
CA SER A 491 -25.96 -23.97 13.92
C SER A 491 -25.78 -23.61 15.41
N VAL A 492 -24.53 -23.66 15.92
CA VAL A 492 -24.25 -23.39 17.34
C VAL A 492 -23.96 -21.90 17.54
N ASN A 493 -24.69 -21.26 18.44
CA ASN A 493 -24.38 -19.90 18.88
C ASN A 493 -23.14 -19.91 19.79
N LEU A 494 -22.21 -19.02 19.50
CA LEU A 494 -21.03 -18.80 20.33
C LEU A 494 -21.26 -17.68 21.35
N PRO A 495 -20.59 -17.71 22.51
CA PRO A 495 -20.74 -16.69 23.55
C PRO A 495 -20.41 -15.29 23.07
N ASP A 496 -20.97 -14.30 23.73
CA ASP A 496 -20.58 -12.91 23.59
C ASP A 496 -19.25 -12.66 24.30
N PHE A 497 -18.57 -11.57 23.95
CA PHE A 497 -17.26 -11.22 24.50
C PHE A 497 -17.18 -9.74 24.89
N GLY A 498 -16.40 -9.47 25.93
CA GLY A 498 -15.97 -8.14 26.35
C GLY A 498 -14.58 -7.77 25.79
N PRO A 499 -14.09 -6.58 26.14
CA PRO A 499 -12.80 -6.08 25.61
C PRO A 499 -11.57 -6.84 26.12
N CYS A 500 -11.73 -7.66 27.17
CA CYS A 500 -10.63 -8.42 27.81
C CYS A 500 -10.78 -9.94 27.68
N ASP A 501 -11.84 -10.42 27.05
CA ASP A 501 -12.13 -11.84 26.99
C ASP A 501 -11.27 -12.54 25.93
N GLN A 502 -11.04 -13.84 26.12
CA GLN A 502 -10.54 -14.69 25.05
C GLN A 502 -11.63 -14.89 24.00
N LEU A 503 -11.27 -14.65 22.76
CA LEU A 503 -12.17 -14.91 21.63
C LEU A 503 -12.24 -16.40 21.32
N GLN A 504 -13.26 -16.83 20.58
CA GLN A 504 -13.39 -18.23 20.16
C GLN A 504 -12.39 -18.56 19.05
N TYR A 505 -12.34 -17.73 18.00
CA TYR A 505 -11.54 -17.91 16.79
C TYR A 505 -10.91 -16.61 16.28
N GLY A 506 -11.30 -15.48 16.86
CA GLY A 506 -11.08 -14.15 16.32
C GLY A 506 -9.79 -13.47 16.75
N GLN A 507 -9.74 -12.16 16.49
CA GLN A 507 -8.61 -11.30 16.81
C GLN A 507 -9.09 -9.97 17.34
N MET A 508 -8.28 -9.34 18.21
CA MET A 508 -8.42 -7.97 18.66
C MET A 508 -7.20 -7.13 18.19
N GLU A 509 -7.48 -5.90 17.81
CA GLU A 509 -6.48 -4.94 17.36
C GLU A 509 -6.65 -3.61 18.07
N ASP A 510 -5.57 -3.03 18.58
CA ASP A 510 -5.58 -1.72 19.22
C ASP A 510 -4.97 -0.66 18.29
N TYR A 511 -5.60 0.51 18.27
CA TYR A 511 -5.24 1.70 17.50
C TYR A 511 -5.26 2.94 18.39
N ALA A 512 -4.70 4.05 17.90
CA ALA A 512 -4.77 5.33 18.59
C ALA A 512 -5.80 6.27 17.94
N VAL A 513 -6.56 6.98 18.75
CA VAL A 513 -7.54 7.99 18.32
C VAL A 513 -7.29 9.27 19.11
N ARG A 514 -7.25 10.42 18.45
CA ARG A 514 -7.18 11.72 19.14
C ARG A 514 -8.44 12.50 18.86
N VAL A 515 -9.14 12.89 19.94
CA VAL A 515 -10.31 13.75 19.83
C VAL A 515 -9.86 15.19 19.78
N LEU A 516 -10.17 15.86 18.67
CA LEU A 516 -9.90 17.29 18.51
C LEU A 516 -11.18 18.09 18.77
N ASP A 517 -11.04 19.26 19.33
CA ASP A 517 -12.11 20.23 19.29
C ASP A 517 -12.41 20.56 17.82
N ALA A 518 -13.69 20.66 17.47
CA ALA A 518 -14.04 21.23 16.19
C ALA A 518 -13.39 22.64 16.16
N LEU A 519 -12.59 22.88 15.13
CA LEU A 519 -12.21 24.25 14.81
C LEU A 519 -13.49 24.97 14.40
N GLY A 520 -14.24 25.42 15.39
CA GLY A 520 -15.36 26.33 15.18
C GLY A 520 -14.82 27.59 14.52
N THR A 521 -15.45 28.02 13.45
CA THR A 521 -15.19 29.33 12.86
C THR A 521 -15.48 30.48 13.84
N SER A 522 -15.89 30.18 15.08
CA SER A 522 -16.19 31.12 16.16
C SER A 522 -15.19 31.15 17.32
N ASP A 523 -14.24 30.21 17.42
CA ASP A 523 -13.23 30.17 18.48
C ASP A 523 -11.83 30.56 18.00
N VAL A 524 -11.73 31.61 17.21
CA VAL A 524 -10.59 32.49 17.37
C VAL A 524 -10.89 33.30 18.65
N LYS A 525 -10.71 32.69 19.81
CA LYS A 525 -10.41 33.48 21.00
C LYS A 525 -9.14 34.22 20.67
N ASP A 526 -9.32 35.45 20.43
CA ASP A 526 -8.32 36.48 20.28
C ASP A 526 -7.37 36.41 21.50
N ASN A 527 -6.42 35.46 21.47
CA ASN A 527 -5.19 35.61 22.21
C ASN A 527 -4.45 36.72 21.50
N SER A 528 -4.73 37.95 21.94
CA SER A 528 -4.29 39.24 21.42
C SER A 528 -2.77 39.45 21.39
N SER A 529 -1.97 38.38 21.31
CA SER A 529 -0.52 38.42 21.26
C SER A 529 0.12 37.79 20.01
N GLU A 530 -0.63 37.10 19.15
CA GLU A 530 -0.05 36.54 17.91
C GLU A 530 -0.32 37.46 16.71
N ALA A 531 0.77 37.82 16.01
CA ALA A 531 0.70 38.58 14.77
C ALA A 531 -0.07 37.80 13.69
N LYS A 532 -1.01 38.48 13.05
CA LYS A 532 -1.75 37.98 11.87
C LYS A 532 -1.11 38.52 10.60
N ILE A 533 -1.18 37.75 9.53
CA ILE A 533 -0.72 38.16 8.19
C ILE A 533 -1.94 38.55 7.37
N VAL A 534 -1.95 39.77 6.87
CA VAL A 534 -3.00 40.31 6.02
C VAL A 534 -2.40 40.70 4.66
N TYR A 535 -3.01 40.24 3.59
CA TYR A 535 -2.72 40.74 2.25
C TYR A 535 -3.62 41.93 1.92
N VAL A 536 -2.98 43.05 1.67
CA VAL A 536 -3.67 44.32 1.30
C VAL A 536 -3.60 44.43 -0.23
N LYS A 537 -4.67 44.06 -0.89
CA LYS A 537 -4.75 44.03 -2.36
C LYS A 537 -4.55 45.38 -3.01
N ALA A 538 -5.09 46.45 -2.38
CA ALA A 538 -4.98 47.80 -2.90
C ALA A 538 -3.54 48.31 -3.06
N THR A 539 -2.65 47.87 -2.21
CA THR A 539 -1.22 48.23 -2.22
C THR A 539 -0.32 47.07 -2.64
N ASN A 540 -0.89 45.92 -2.88
CA ASN A 540 -0.15 44.66 -3.16
C ASN A 540 0.90 44.34 -2.09
N THR A 541 0.54 44.52 -0.80
CA THR A 541 1.46 44.30 0.32
C THR A 541 0.96 43.23 1.27
N LEU A 542 1.90 42.48 1.88
CA LEU A 542 1.63 41.66 3.07
C LEU A 542 2.01 42.49 4.32
N GLN A 543 1.15 42.43 5.31
CA GLN A 543 1.34 43.13 6.58
C GLN A 543 1.22 42.19 7.77
N LEU A 544 2.17 42.30 8.71
CA LEU A 544 2.05 41.77 10.06
C LEU A 544 1.21 42.70 10.91
N VAL A 545 0.03 42.22 11.33
CA VAL A 545 -0.92 43.00 12.14
C VAL A 545 -1.04 42.33 13.52
N GLY A 546 -0.74 43.08 14.57
CA GLY A 546 -0.85 42.60 15.97
C GLY A 546 0.18 43.25 16.88
N ASN A 547 1.34 42.74 17.01
CA ASN A 547 2.36 43.27 17.93
C ASN A 547 3.22 44.34 17.25
N ARG A 548 3.38 45.53 17.85
CA ARG A 548 4.00 46.70 17.22
C ARG A 548 5.50 46.59 16.91
N ASN A 549 6.18 45.50 17.35
CA ASN A 549 7.62 45.32 17.21
C ASN A 549 8.01 44.11 16.37
N GLU A 550 7.09 43.47 15.68
CA GLU A 550 7.39 42.33 14.84
C GLU A 550 7.75 42.75 13.42
N ILE A 551 8.80 42.11 12.87
CA ILE A 551 9.26 42.27 11.50
C ILE A 551 9.26 40.94 10.79
N PHE A 552 9.27 40.93 9.44
CA PHE A 552 9.29 39.69 8.71
C PHE A 552 10.67 39.00 8.71
N GLY A 553 11.78 39.73 8.75
CA GLY A 553 13.10 39.15 8.57
C GLY A 553 13.25 38.48 7.21
N ASP A 554 13.98 37.35 7.16
CA ASP A 554 14.04 36.52 5.95
C ASP A 554 12.70 35.83 5.72
N TYR A 555 12.20 35.91 4.49
CA TYR A 555 10.91 35.34 4.15
C TYR A 555 10.91 34.58 2.82
N GLN A 556 9.99 33.64 2.72
CA GLN A 556 9.63 32.90 1.52
C GLN A 556 8.13 32.73 1.43
N ILE A 557 7.55 33.08 0.29
CA ILE A 557 6.12 32.99 0.01
C ILE A 557 5.89 31.89 -1.02
N PHE A 558 4.96 31.01 -0.73
CA PHE A 558 4.60 29.88 -1.57
C PHE A 558 3.12 29.91 -1.88
N ASP A 559 2.74 29.45 -3.06
CA ASP A 559 1.36 29.06 -3.32
C ASP A 559 1.04 27.69 -2.67
N MET A 560 -0.20 27.26 -2.75
CA MET A 560 -0.63 25.98 -2.18
C MET A 560 -0.06 24.75 -2.91
N SER A 561 0.56 24.92 -4.09
CA SER A 561 1.28 23.86 -4.78
C SER A 561 2.73 23.71 -4.29
N GLY A 562 3.17 24.58 -3.37
CA GLY A 562 4.56 24.64 -2.90
C GLY A 562 5.49 25.40 -3.85
N LYS A 563 4.95 26.04 -4.89
CA LYS A 563 5.76 26.87 -5.81
C LYS A 563 6.16 28.15 -5.09
N LEU A 564 7.46 28.43 -5.08
CA LEU A 564 7.99 29.69 -4.55
C LEU A 564 7.52 30.87 -5.42
N ILE A 565 6.81 31.80 -4.81
CA ILE A 565 6.31 33.02 -5.45
C ILE A 565 7.31 34.15 -5.28
N GLN A 566 7.80 34.35 -4.06
CA GLN A 566 8.75 35.41 -3.74
C GLN A 566 9.58 35.02 -2.52
N LYS A 567 10.82 35.49 -2.47
CA LYS A 567 11.68 35.42 -1.29
C LYS A 567 12.44 36.73 -1.12
N GLY A 568 12.81 37.05 0.10
CA GLY A 568 13.57 38.26 0.40
C GLY A 568 13.82 38.42 1.90
N ASN A 569 14.25 39.60 2.28
CA ASN A 569 14.41 40.03 3.65
C ASN A 569 13.68 41.36 3.83
N SER A 570 12.84 41.49 4.87
CA SER A 570 12.17 42.75 5.24
C SER A 570 12.49 43.08 6.68
N LYS A 571 12.99 44.30 6.90
CA LYS A 571 13.26 44.84 8.22
C LYS A 571 12.06 45.60 8.82
N THR A 572 10.89 45.40 8.22
CA THR A 572 9.64 46.02 8.63
C THR A 572 8.54 44.95 8.80
N ASN A 573 7.38 45.36 9.28
CA ASN A 573 6.19 44.53 9.33
C ASN A 573 5.43 44.47 7.99
N GLU A 574 6.04 44.91 6.89
CA GLU A 574 5.45 44.90 5.55
C GLU A 574 6.39 44.26 4.52
N ILE A 575 5.80 43.57 3.55
CA ILE A 575 6.46 43.06 2.37
C ILE A 575 5.70 43.56 1.14
N GLN A 576 6.39 44.24 0.24
CA GLN A 576 5.87 44.55 -1.09
C GLN A 576 5.90 43.26 -1.95
N ILE A 577 4.78 42.88 -2.50
CA ILE A 577 4.66 41.74 -3.43
C ILE A 577 4.97 42.22 -4.84
N ASN A 578 5.91 41.53 -5.51
CA ASN A 578 6.45 41.97 -6.81
C ASN A 578 5.49 41.74 -7.99
N GLN A 579 4.48 40.90 -7.81
CA GLN A 579 3.45 40.60 -8.81
C GLN A 579 2.08 40.52 -8.14
N GLU A 580 1.01 40.84 -8.85
CA GLU A 580 -0.34 40.64 -8.32
C GLU A 580 -0.57 39.14 -8.07
N LEU A 581 -0.98 38.79 -6.85
CA LEU A 581 -1.30 37.41 -6.52
C LEU A 581 -2.68 37.04 -7.07
N PRO A 582 -2.82 35.91 -7.77
CA PRO A 582 -4.15 35.37 -8.07
C PRO A 582 -5.00 35.14 -6.81
N LYS A 583 -6.32 35.09 -6.97
CA LYS A 583 -7.20 34.67 -5.87
C LYS A 583 -6.79 33.28 -5.38
N GLY A 584 -6.61 33.13 -4.10
CA GLY A 584 -6.19 31.86 -3.53
C GLY A 584 -5.57 31.97 -2.15
N THR A 585 -5.09 30.84 -1.68
CA THR A 585 -4.39 30.69 -0.41
C THR A 585 -2.88 30.59 -0.64
N TYR A 586 -2.12 31.21 0.27
CA TYR A 586 -0.66 31.26 0.24
C TYR A 586 -0.08 30.95 1.61
N ILE A 587 1.16 30.47 1.62
CA ILE A 587 1.93 30.25 2.86
C ILE A 587 3.14 31.17 2.81
N ILE A 588 3.42 31.84 3.92
CA ILE A 588 4.68 32.55 4.12
C ILE A 588 5.44 31.92 5.28
N ASN A 589 6.69 31.56 5.00
CA ASN A 589 7.68 31.24 6.01
C ASN A 589 8.50 32.51 6.25
N TYR A 590 8.69 32.92 7.50
CA TYR A 590 9.47 34.11 7.84
C TYR A 590 10.20 33.94 9.18
N SER A 591 11.30 34.65 9.37
CA SER A 591 12.07 34.62 10.60
C SER A 591 11.90 35.93 11.37
N ASN A 592 11.18 35.88 12.49
CA ASN A 592 11.03 37.01 13.40
C ASN A 592 12.02 36.87 14.56
N ASN A 593 13.00 37.77 14.66
CA ASN A 593 14.02 37.74 15.72
C ASN A 593 14.63 36.34 15.96
N ASP A 594 15.14 35.72 14.88
CA ASP A 594 15.76 34.38 14.85
C ASP A 594 14.83 33.20 15.17
N LYS A 595 13.51 33.44 15.28
CA LYS A 595 12.51 32.38 15.38
C LYS A 595 11.77 32.22 14.07
N GLY A 596 11.88 31.04 13.46
CA GLY A 596 11.14 30.69 12.25
C GLY A 596 9.63 30.57 12.55
N SER A 597 8.80 31.16 11.70
CA SER A 597 7.33 31.10 11.75
C SER A 597 6.78 30.80 10.36
N ALA A 598 5.72 29.98 10.31
CA ALA A 598 4.95 29.73 9.11
C ALA A 598 3.50 30.18 9.31
N LYS A 599 2.98 30.99 8.42
CA LYS A 599 1.60 31.49 8.50
C LYS A 599 0.92 31.39 7.13
N LYS A 600 -0.38 31.20 7.16
CA LYS A 600 -1.25 31.17 5.99
C LYS A 600 -1.93 32.51 5.81
N PHE A 601 -2.05 33.00 4.57
CA PHE A 601 -2.87 34.15 4.22
C PHE A 601 -3.69 33.89 2.96
N ILE A 602 -4.76 34.68 2.76
CA ILE A 602 -5.70 34.49 1.67
C ILE A 602 -5.80 35.81 0.88
N ASN A 603 -5.76 35.70 -0.46
CA ASN A 603 -6.20 36.73 -1.38
C ASN A 603 -7.60 36.35 -1.90
N ASN A 604 -8.62 37.10 -1.47
CA ASN A 604 -10.03 36.89 -1.83
C ASN A 604 -10.42 37.51 -3.18
#